data_6692509f23306f9584a10c0d816c2887
#
_entry.id   6692509f23306f9584a10c0d816c2887
#
_cell.length_a   1.000
_cell.length_b   1.000
_cell.length_c   1.000
_cell.angle_alpha   90.00
_cell.angle_beta   90.00
_cell.angle_gamma   90.00
#
_symmetry.space_group_name_H-M   'P 1'
#
loop_
_entity.id
_entity.type
_entity.pdbx_description
1 polymer ?
#
loop_
_entity_poly.entity_id
_entity_poly.type
_entity_poly.pdbx_seq_one_letter_code
_entity_poly.pdbx_strand_id
1 'polypeptide(L)'
;MEHICKESVAALRDYINSHLPGTIHAVDDQKDIEHPLNYPYTSPCSGHKFREFYYWDTYFTCLGLVHLDRWDMILNNIKNCFDLIDKFGYVPNYNRYHGCNRSQPPFLVNLVDLYYRHTGDLEFLQEGVEHLEKELVFWYNQRSFENGLAHYGYQLRPRAESLAFYEMINRTRVPYPLEDEEEKLQAAYQFYAEAESGWDFNPRFDHKALEYAALDLNCNLYAYEAMLAQFHMLLENPEKASQWQKRAEERKARMNQKMLDKESGLFLDYSVALDQRSSCFSLASYFPLYQGLATQEQAEDAVKALPRFLYPYGLSTCEKAEHSVTYQWDYPNGWPPLQIVVVRGLLRYGYVQEANTAAEAFLTNVIKNFEESGHLWEKYNVVEGSLNVSNEYELPIMLGWAAAAALEMMDVLGL
;
A
#
# COMPACT_ATOMS: atom_id res chain seq x y z
N MET A 1 -12.26 -6.85 -23.88
CA MET A 1 -13.56 -6.11 -23.89
C MET A 1 -14.77 -6.93 -24.31
N GLU A 2 -14.63 -8.10 -24.96
CA GLU A 2 -15.79 -8.95 -25.32
C GLU A 2 -16.56 -9.54 -24.10
N HIS A 3 -15.99 -9.49 -22.91
CA HIS A 3 -16.57 -10.09 -21.69
C HIS A 3 -17.12 -9.10 -20.69
N ILE A 4 -16.90 -7.78 -20.87
CA ILE A 4 -17.40 -6.74 -19.96
C ILE A 4 -18.64 -6.09 -20.57
N CYS A 5 -19.80 -6.37 -19.99
CA CYS A 5 -21.07 -5.81 -20.44
C CYS A 5 -21.32 -4.43 -19.83
N LYS A 6 -21.89 -3.51 -20.59
CA LYS A 6 -22.16 -2.13 -20.12
C LYS A 6 -23.14 -2.08 -18.96
N GLU A 7 -24.09 -2.99 -18.95
CA GLU A 7 -25.09 -3.11 -17.86
C GLU A 7 -24.44 -3.50 -16.56
N SER A 8 -23.49 -4.45 -16.56
CA SER A 8 -22.74 -4.89 -15.39
C SER A 8 -21.84 -3.78 -14.85
N VAL A 9 -21.17 -3.02 -15.75
CA VAL A 9 -20.37 -1.86 -15.37
C VAL A 9 -21.24 -0.78 -14.70
N ALA A 10 -22.41 -0.47 -15.29
CA ALA A 10 -23.34 0.50 -14.72
C ALA A 10 -23.84 0.05 -13.34
N ALA A 11 -24.25 -1.20 -13.21
CA ALA A 11 -24.72 -1.76 -11.92
C ALA A 11 -23.62 -1.72 -10.83
N LEU A 12 -22.37 -2.06 -11.19
CA LEU A 12 -21.24 -1.97 -10.27
C LEU A 12 -20.93 -0.53 -9.88
N ARG A 13 -20.97 0.42 -10.83
CA ARG A 13 -20.78 1.85 -10.57
C ARG A 13 -21.87 2.39 -9.65
N ASP A 14 -23.14 2.05 -9.87
CA ASP A 14 -24.27 2.44 -9.03
C ASP A 14 -24.13 1.86 -7.61
N TYR A 15 -23.70 0.61 -7.50
CA TYR A 15 -23.39 0.01 -6.21
C TYR A 15 -22.29 0.78 -5.48
N ILE A 16 -21.17 1.08 -6.13
CA ILE A 16 -20.07 1.83 -5.52
C ILE A 16 -20.54 3.22 -5.09
N ASN A 17 -21.22 3.96 -5.95
CA ASN A 17 -21.73 5.31 -5.64
C ASN A 17 -22.65 5.33 -4.43
N SER A 18 -23.45 4.29 -4.24
CA SER A 18 -24.41 4.20 -3.12
C SER A 18 -23.79 3.65 -1.83
N HIS A 19 -22.73 2.82 -1.90
CA HIS A 19 -22.19 2.10 -0.75
C HIS A 19 -20.84 2.62 -0.26
N LEU A 20 -19.98 3.16 -1.14
CA LEU A 20 -18.69 3.72 -0.72
C LEU A 20 -18.84 4.83 0.34
N PRO A 21 -19.86 5.70 0.28
CA PRO A 21 -20.11 6.65 1.37
C PRO A 21 -20.39 6.00 2.73
N GLY A 22 -20.76 4.72 2.77
CA GLY A 22 -20.94 3.95 4.01
C GLY A 22 -19.65 3.64 4.75
N THR A 23 -18.49 3.90 4.15
CA THR A 23 -17.17 3.83 4.83
C THR A 23 -16.85 5.10 5.61
N ILE A 24 -17.63 6.17 5.46
CA ILE A 24 -17.42 7.47 6.10
C ILE A 24 -18.01 7.43 7.51
N HIS A 25 -17.20 7.79 8.49
CA HIS A 25 -17.58 7.89 9.90
C HIS A 25 -17.50 9.33 10.37
N ALA A 26 -18.52 9.75 11.14
CA ALA A 26 -18.50 11.03 11.83
C ALA A 26 -17.56 10.97 13.07
N VAL A 27 -17.15 12.13 13.55
CA VAL A 27 -16.32 12.24 14.76
C VAL A 27 -17.00 11.56 15.97
N ASP A 28 -18.30 11.70 16.10
CA ASP A 28 -19.07 11.11 17.22
C ASP A 28 -19.22 9.58 17.16
N ASP A 29 -18.85 8.94 16.05
CA ASP A 29 -18.90 7.49 15.87
C ASP A 29 -17.74 6.74 16.56
N GLN A 30 -16.77 7.46 17.11
CA GLN A 30 -15.49 6.95 17.61
C GLN A 30 -15.48 6.62 19.13
N LYS A 31 -16.64 6.33 19.73
CA LYS A 31 -16.77 6.16 21.20
C LYS A 31 -15.88 5.07 21.80
N ASP A 32 -15.53 4.06 20.99
CA ASP A 32 -14.74 2.90 21.42
C ASP A 32 -13.30 2.92 20.84
N ILE A 33 -12.85 4.05 20.26
CA ILE A 33 -11.53 4.18 19.65
C ILE A 33 -10.61 4.93 20.63
N GLU A 34 -9.46 4.32 20.99
CA GLU A 34 -8.55 4.88 21.98
C GLU A 34 -7.87 6.17 21.51
N HIS A 35 -7.68 6.32 20.20
CA HIS A 35 -7.11 7.52 19.59
C HIS A 35 -8.10 8.13 18.58
N PRO A 36 -9.17 8.81 19.08
CA PRO A 36 -10.17 9.41 18.22
C PRO A 36 -9.55 10.51 17.36
N LEU A 37 -10.09 10.67 16.17
CA LEU A 37 -9.71 11.66 15.17
C LEU A 37 -10.55 12.93 15.32
N ASN A 38 -10.00 14.06 14.88
CA ASN A 38 -10.69 15.36 15.00
C ASN A 38 -11.61 15.65 13.82
N TYR A 39 -11.48 14.93 12.71
CA TYR A 39 -12.28 15.10 11.51
C TYR A 39 -13.01 13.80 11.15
N PRO A 40 -14.14 13.86 10.41
CA PRO A 40 -14.72 12.69 9.76
C PRO A 40 -13.64 11.92 8.97
N TYR A 41 -13.75 10.59 8.95
CA TYR A 41 -12.74 9.75 8.34
C TYR A 41 -13.34 8.58 7.59
N THR A 42 -12.55 7.90 6.78
CA THR A 42 -12.93 6.67 6.10
C THR A 42 -12.29 5.45 6.75
N SER A 43 -13.07 4.37 6.85
CA SER A 43 -12.57 3.03 7.18
C SER A 43 -12.53 2.15 5.93
N PRO A 44 -11.77 1.05 5.91
CA PRO A 44 -11.71 0.12 4.78
C PRO A 44 -13.05 -0.52 4.43
N CYS A 45 -13.90 -0.76 5.43
CA CYS A 45 -15.19 -1.45 5.32
C CYS A 45 -16.35 -0.58 5.78
N SER A 46 -17.54 -0.83 5.23
CA SER A 46 -18.79 -0.19 5.70
C SER A 46 -19.46 -0.94 6.87
N GLY A 47 -18.93 -2.09 7.29
CA GLY A 47 -19.48 -2.96 8.32
C GLY A 47 -18.88 -2.75 9.71
N HIS A 48 -18.98 -3.78 10.56
CA HIS A 48 -18.44 -3.75 11.93
C HIS A 48 -16.94 -4.12 11.99
N LYS A 49 -16.39 -4.72 10.95
CA LYS A 49 -14.95 -5.05 10.85
C LYS A 49 -14.18 -3.83 10.33
N PHE A 50 -12.97 -3.64 10.80
CA PHE A 50 -12.06 -2.57 10.33
C PHE A 50 -12.69 -1.17 10.34
N ARG A 51 -13.29 -0.79 11.47
CA ARG A 51 -13.90 0.55 11.65
C ARG A 51 -12.87 1.65 11.92
N GLU A 52 -11.64 1.28 12.13
CA GLU A 52 -10.53 2.16 12.42
C GLU A 52 -10.06 2.89 11.14
N PHE A 53 -9.32 3.97 11.35
CA PHE A 53 -8.58 4.68 10.31
C PHE A 53 -7.29 3.92 10.05
N TYR A 54 -7.13 3.32 8.89
CA TYR A 54 -5.92 2.63 8.45
C TYR A 54 -5.16 3.48 7.45
N TYR A 55 -3.84 3.64 7.63
CA TYR A 55 -3.06 4.65 6.91
C TYR A 55 -3.04 4.43 5.39
N TRP A 56 -2.51 3.32 4.90
CA TRP A 56 -2.39 3.14 3.45
C TRP A 56 -3.73 2.82 2.77
N ASP A 57 -4.66 2.16 3.48
CA ASP A 57 -6.04 1.94 3.01
C ASP A 57 -6.73 3.25 2.70
N THR A 58 -6.51 4.26 3.54
CA THR A 58 -7.05 5.62 3.36
C THR A 58 -6.60 6.23 2.04
N TYR A 59 -5.33 6.04 1.65
CA TYR A 59 -4.85 6.53 0.36
C TYR A 59 -5.66 5.93 -0.79
N PHE A 60 -5.77 4.59 -0.86
CA PHE A 60 -6.51 3.94 -1.94
C PHE A 60 -8.01 4.26 -1.89
N THR A 61 -8.60 4.34 -0.71
CA THR A 61 -9.99 4.79 -0.55
C THR A 61 -10.20 6.20 -1.10
N CYS A 62 -9.26 7.12 -0.86
CA CYS A 62 -9.31 8.48 -1.40
C CYS A 62 -9.29 8.50 -2.94
N LEU A 63 -8.60 7.57 -3.61
CA LEU A 63 -8.69 7.46 -5.07
C LEU A 63 -10.13 7.15 -5.53
N GLY A 64 -10.86 6.31 -4.80
CA GLY A 64 -12.28 6.08 -5.05
C GLY A 64 -13.16 7.32 -4.78
N LEU A 65 -12.84 8.08 -3.73
CA LEU A 65 -13.57 9.30 -3.38
C LEU A 65 -13.41 10.42 -4.43
N VAL A 66 -12.32 10.44 -5.19
CA VAL A 66 -12.14 11.36 -6.33
C VAL A 66 -13.26 11.19 -7.35
N HIS A 67 -13.63 9.95 -7.68
CA HIS A 67 -14.72 9.65 -8.63
C HIS A 67 -16.12 10.06 -8.12
N LEU A 68 -16.26 10.24 -6.80
CA LEU A 68 -17.50 10.70 -6.14
C LEU A 68 -17.47 12.21 -5.85
N ASP A 69 -16.45 12.93 -6.31
CA ASP A 69 -16.23 14.36 -6.04
C ASP A 69 -16.22 14.70 -4.51
N ARG A 70 -15.74 13.77 -3.67
CA ARG A 70 -15.72 13.91 -2.21
C ARG A 70 -14.38 14.47 -1.71
N TRP A 71 -13.99 15.62 -2.26
CA TRP A 71 -12.76 16.33 -1.88
C TRP A 71 -12.77 16.81 -0.43
N ASP A 72 -13.95 17.06 0.14
CA ASP A 72 -14.14 17.34 1.57
C ASP A 72 -13.60 16.20 2.45
N MET A 73 -13.89 14.95 2.06
CA MET A 73 -13.44 13.78 2.81
C MET A 73 -11.96 13.47 2.60
N ILE A 74 -11.43 13.71 1.40
CA ILE A 74 -9.99 13.60 1.12
C ILE A 74 -9.22 14.57 2.02
N LEU A 75 -9.66 15.84 2.11
CA LEU A 75 -9.06 16.82 3.02
C LEU A 75 -9.14 16.38 4.49
N ASN A 76 -10.30 15.90 4.93
CA ASN A 76 -10.47 15.42 6.31
C ASN A 76 -9.51 14.27 6.64
N ASN A 77 -9.35 13.30 5.74
CA ASN A 77 -8.39 12.21 5.90
C ASN A 77 -6.95 12.71 5.98
N ILE A 78 -6.56 13.69 5.15
CA ILE A 78 -5.23 14.32 5.21
C ILE A 78 -5.03 15.04 6.55
N LYS A 79 -6.01 15.83 7.00
CA LYS A 79 -5.94 16.54 8.29
C LYS A 79 -5.83 15.57 9.47
N ASN A 80 -6.54 14.46 9.44
CA ASN A 80 -6.38 13.40 10.43
C ASN A 80 -4.95 12.82 10.44
N CYS A 81 -4.32 12.63 9.27
CA CYS A 81 -2.91 12.24 9.21
C CYS A 81 -2.00 13.29 9.84
N PHE A 82 -2.24 14.60 9.60
CA PHE A 82 -1.47 15.68 10.21
C PHE A 82 -1.56 15.65 11.74
N ASP A 83 -2.77 15.53 12.29
CA ASP A 83 -3.00 15.42 13.75
C ASP A 83 -2.29 14.18 14.35
N LEU A 84 -2.31 13.06 13.64
CA LEU A 84 -1.63 11.83 14.06
C LEU A 84 -0.10 11.99 14.04
N ILE A 85 0.46 12.69 13.05
CA ILE A 85 1.88 13.02 12.97
C ILE A 85 2.27 13.96 14.12
N ASP A 86 1.47 14.96 14.42
CA ASP A 86 1.71 15.86 15.55
C ASP A 86 1.70 15.13 16.89
N LYS A 87 0.87 14.11 17.01
CA LYS A 87 0.73 13.32 18.24
C LYS A 87 1.82 12.25 18.41
N PHE A 88 2.16 11.52 17.33
CA PHE A 88 3.02 10.33 17.38
C PHE A 88 4.37 10.51 16.70
N GLY A 89 4.53 11.54 15.86
CA GLY A 89 5.68 11.72 14.96
C GLY A 89 5.56 10.93 13.64
N TYR A 90 4.50 10.16 13.45
CA TYR A 90 4.17 9.35 12.27
C TYR A 90 2.68 9.04 12.23
N VAL A 91 2.17 8.57 11.10
CA VAL A 91 0.81 8.04 11.02
C VAL A 91 0.81 6.57 11.48
N PRO A 92 0.09 6.21 12.56
CA PRO A 92 -0.01 4.83 13.01
C PRO A 92 -0.67 3.91 11.96
N ASN A 93 -0.40 2.61 12.07
CA ASN A 93 -1.06 1.58 11.26
C ASN A 93 -2.58 1.74 11.28
N TYR A 94 -3.13 1.86 12.49
CA TYR A 94 -4.51 2.28 12.74
C TYR A 94 -4.63 2.95 14.12
N ASN A 95 -5.69 3.71 14.34
CA ASN A 95 -5.86 4.59 15.49
C ASN A 95 -6.37 3.90 16.77
N ARG A 96 -5.83 2.70 17.08
CA ARG A 96 -5.98 2.01 18.38
C ARG A 96 -4.62 1.68 18.97
N TYR A 97 -4.60 1.42 20.27
CA TYR A 97 -3.39 1.08 21.02
C TYR A 97 -2.50 0.06 20.30
N HIS A 98 -3.07 -1.06 19.88
CA HIS A 98 -2.32 -2.11 19.20
C HIS A 98 -1.81 -1.73 17.79
N GLY A 99 -2.42 -0.74 17.14
CA GLY A 99 -2.00 -0.19 15.86
C GLY A 99 -0.92 0.87 15.97
N CYS A 100 -0.75 1.47 17.17
CA CYS A 100 0.16 2.58 17.40
C CYS A 100 1.59 2.15 17.75
N ASN A 101 1.96 0.88 17.59
CA ASN A 101 3.35 0.46 17.73
C ASN A 101 4.09 0.37 16.38
N ARG A 102 3.45 0.74 15.32
CA ARG A 102 3.99 0.72 13.94
C ARG A 102 3.19 1.65 13.03
N SER A 103 3.79 1.99 11.91
CA SER A 103 3.11 2.70 10.81
C SER A 103 2.51 1.71 9.79
N GLN A 104 2.27 2.18 8.58
CA GLN A 104 1.99 1.43 7.35
C GLN A 104 2.73 2.10 6.18
N PRO A 105 2.71 1.54 4.94
CA PRO A 105 3.35 2.18 3.81
C PRO A 105 2.95 3.65 3.66
N PRO A 106 3.93 4.58 3.67
CA PRO A 106 3.62 6.01 3.68
C PRO A 106 3.17 6.49 2.30
N PHE A 107 1.92 6.95 2.21
CA PHE A 107 1.32 7.51 0.99
C PHE A 107 0.81 8.94 1.19
N LEU A 108 1.08 9.58 2.33
CA LEU A 108 0.56 10.92 2.60
C LEU A 108 1.05 11.96 1.58
N VAL A 109 2.29 11.84 1.10
CA VAL A 109 2.80 12.74 0.04
C VAL A 109 1.95 12.66 -1.23
N ASN A 110 1.50 11.45 -1.59
CA ASN A 110 0.63 11.25 -2.75
C ASN A 110 -0.77 11.86 -2.54
N LEU A 111 -1.29 11.83 -1.30
CA LEU A 111 -2.57 12.49 -0.95
C LEU A 111 -2.45 14.02 -0.97
N VAL A 112 -1.35 14.56 -0.44
CA VAL A 112 -1.08 16.01 -0.47
C VAL A 112 -0.96 16.50 -1.91
N ASP A 113 -0.21 15.80 -2.76
CA ASP A 113 -0.10 16.10 -4.19
C ASP A 113 -1.45 16.05 -4.90
N LEU A 114 -2.24 14.98 -4.64
CA LEU A 114 -3.57 14.79 -5.21
C LEU A 114 -4.50 15.97 -4.89
N TYR A 115 -4.57 16.35 -3.62
CA TYR A 115 -5.44 17.45 -3.17
C TYR A 115 -4.93 18.81 -3.67
N TYR A 116 -3.63 19.07 -3.61
CA TYR A 116 -3.03 20.29 -4.13
C TYR A 116 -3.26 20.47 -5.64
N ARG A 117 -3.11 19.43 -6.43
CA ARG A 117 -3.38 19.49 -7.88
C ARG A 117 -4.84 19.82 -8.20
N HIS A 118 -5.76 19.43 -7.34
CA HIS A 118 -7.18 19.77 -7.50
C HIS A 118 -7.47 21.22 -7.13
N THR A 119 -6.89 21.72 -6.04
CA THR A 119 -7.25 23.03 -5.46
C THR A 119 -6.33 24.17 -5.87
N GLY A 120 -5.04 23.89 -6.09
CA GLY A 120 -4.00 24.92 -6.25
C GLY A 120 -3.71 25.71 -4.97
N ASP A 121 -4.15 25.23 -3.79
CA ASP A 121 -4.06 25.91 -2.51
C ASP A 121 -2.62 25.84 -1.96
N LEU A 122 -1.90 26.96 -2.02
CA LEU A 122 -0.52 27.07 -1.52
C LEU A 122 -0.44 27.10 0.01
N GLU A 123 -1.46 27.58 0.71
CA GLU A 123 -1.50 27.56 2.19
C GLU A 123 -1.62 26.12 2.69
N PHE A 124 -2.52 25.35 2.10
CA PHE A 124 -2.62 23.91 2.34
C PHE A 124 -1.30 23.18 2.01
N LEU A 125 -0.66 23.51 0.87
CA LEU A 125 0.61 22.89 0.46
C LEU A 125 1.71 23.17 1.48
N GLN A 126 1.80 24.40 2.01
CA GLN A 126 2.77 24.78 3.04
C GLN A 126 2.57 23.95 4.31
N GLU A 127 1.34 23.82 4.80
CA GLU A 127 1.00 22.98 5.94
C GLU A 127 1.33 21.50 5.68
N GLY A 128 1.02 21.01 4.47
CA GLY A 128 1.35 19.65 4.04
C GLY A 128 2.83 19.36 4.08
N VAL A 129 3.65 20.26 3.54
CA VAL A 129 5.13 20.14 3.53
C VAL A 129 5.67 20.02 4.96
N GLU A 130 5.17 20.81 5.91
CA GLU A 130 5.62 20.76 7.30
C GLU A 130 5.36 19.39 7.95
N HIS A 131 4.18 18.79 7.69
CA HIS A 131 3.84 17.47 8.21
C HIS A 131 4.58 16.33 7.50
N LEU A 132 4.78 16.43 6.18
CA LEU A 132 5.56 15.46 5.43
C LEU A 132 7.03 15.44 5.89
N GLU A 133 7.64 16.61 6.14
CA GLU A 133 9.00 16.70 6.70
C GLU A 133 9.07 16.08 8.12
N LYS A 134 8.05 16.27 8.98
CA LYS A 134 7.97 15.65 10.31
C LYS A 134 7.89 14.13 10.21
N GLU A 135 7.03 13.59 9.32
CA GLU A 135 6.90 12.14 9.14
C GLU A 135 8.19 11.51 8.64
N LEU A 136 8.94 12.18 7.74
CA LEU A 136 10.24 11.71 7.28
C LEU A 136 11.28 11.59 8.40
N VAL A 137 11.20 12.40 9.44
CA VAL A 137 12.09 12.28 10.62
C VAL A 137 11.92 10.90 11.28
N PHE A 138 10.68 10.40 11.38
CA PHE A 138 10.42 9.03 11.88
C PHE A 138 11.08 7.97 10.98
N TRP A 139 10.83 8.00 9.66
CA TRP A 139 11.37 7.03 8.73
C TRP A 139 12.90 7.04 8.70
N TYR A 140 13.53 8.20 8.75
CA TYR A 140 14.98 8.31 8.73
C TYR A 140 15.65 7.85 10.03
N ASN A 141 15.06 8.19 11.18
CA ASN A 141 15.69 7.94 12.46
C ASN A 141 15.37 6.56 13.04
N GLN A 142 14.23 5.97 12.66
CA GLN A 142 13.73 4.75 13.30
C GLN A 142 13.56 3.57 12.32
N ARG A 143 13.66 3.81 11.02
CA ARG A 143 13.38 2.84 9.96
C ARG A 143 14.44 2.85 8.86
N SER A 144 15.65 3.25 9.16
CA SER A 144 16.74 3.29 8.19
C SER A 144 17.96 2.51 8.66
N PHE A 145 18.53 1.74 7.75
CA PHE A 145 19.84 1.13 7.94
C PHE A 145 20.96 2.17 7.77
N GLU A 146 22.17 1.83 8.22
CA GLU A 146 23.37 2.68 8.06
C GLU A 146 23.67 3.05 6.58
N ASN A 147 23.30 2.16 5.66
CA ASN A 147 23.46 2.40 4.22
C ASN A 147 22.41 3.39 3.65
N GLY A 148 21.48 3.87 4.47
CA GLY A 148 20.43 4.83 4.13
C GLY A 148 19.22 4.27 3.39
N LEU A 149 19.13 2.93 3.21
CA LEU A 149 17.90 2.27 2.78
C LEU A 149 17.00 2.04 3.99
N ALA A 150 15.69 2.05 3.77
CA ALA A 150 14.69 1.92 4.82
C ALA A 150 14.14 0.49 4.92
N HIS A 151 13.74 0.11 6.15
CA HIS A 151 13.08 -1.14 6.49
C HIS A 151 11.78 -0.87 7.24
N TYR A 152 10.87 -1.82 7.24
CA TYR A 152 9.73 -1.83 8.15
C TYR A 152 10.17 -2.25 9.56
N GLY A 153 9.41 -1.85 10.59
CA GLY A 153 9.80 -2.08 11.95
C GLY A 153 8.66 -1.93 12.96
N TYR A 154 8.99 -1.58 14.18
CA TYR A 154 8.00 -1.45 15.26
C TYR A 154 8.51 -0.51 16.36
N GLN A 155 7.59 -0.09 17.24
CA GLN A 155 7.88 0.51 18.54
C GLN A 155 7.76 -0.58 19.60
N LEU A 156 8.71 -0.60 20.55
CA LEU A 156 8.74 -1.60 21.62
C LEU A 156 7.43 -1.63 22.41
N ARG A 157 6.98 -2.85 22.69
CA ARG A 157 5.86 -3.16 23.57
C ARG A 157 6.36 -3.98 24.77
N PRO A 158 5.62 -4.01 25.88
CA PRO A 158 5.92 -4.91 26.99
C PRO A 158 6.11 -6.34 26.52
N ARG A 159 7.11 -7.05 27.08
CA ARG A 159 7.47 -8.42 26.66
C ARG A 159 6.25 -9.36 26.60
N ALA A 160 5.38 -9.30 27.62
CA ALA A 160 4.17 -10.13 27.67
C ALA A 160 3.21 -9.86 26.49
N GLU A 161 3.07 -8.60 26.04
CA GLU A 161 2.24 -8.24 24.90
C GLU A 161 2.83 -8.75 23.58
N SER A 162 4.16 -8.65 23.44
CA SER A 162 4.86 -9.15 22.25
C SER A 162 4.76 -10.67 22.13
N LEU A 163 4.90 -11.40 23.24
CA LEU A 163 4.69 -12.84 23.28
C LEU A 163 3.23 -13.22 22.96
N ALA A 164 2.26 -12.49 23.51
CA ALA A 164 0.85 -12.69 23.18
C ALA A 164 0.56 -12.42 21.69
N PHE A 165 1.21 -11.45 21.09
CA PHE A 165 1.12 -11.17 19.66
C PHE A 165 1.70 -12.32 18.84
N TYR A 166 2.88 -12.85 19.19
CA TYR A 166 3.44 -14.04 18.55
C TYR A 166 2.46 -15.22 18.59
N GLU A 167 1.91 -15.53 19.76
CA GLU A 167 0.99 -16.66 19.93
C GLU A 167 -0.30 -16.46 19.11
N MET A 168 -0.78 -15.23 18.99
CA MET A 168 -1.92 -14.90 18.14
C MET A 168 -1.60 -15.14 16.68
N ILE A 169 -0.47 -14.62 16.17
CA ILE A 169 -0.07 -14.79 14.76
C ILE A 169 0.16 -16.28 14.44
N ASN A 170 0.92 -16.98 15.27
CA ASN A 170 1.21 -18.42 15.07
C ASN A 170 -0.07 -19.27 15.02
N ARG A 171 -1.08 -18.91 15.79
CA ARG A 171 -2.34 -19.66 15.83
C ARG A 171 -3.32 -19.31 14.72
N THR A 172 -3.39 -18.02 14.31
CA THR A 172 -4.51 -17.52 13.49
C THR A 172 -4.10 -17.02 12.12
N ARG A 173 -2.80 -16.83 11.89
CA ARG A 173 -2.30 -16.22 10.65
C ARG A 173 -1.32 -17.15 9.92
N VAL A 174 -0.11 -17.24 10.43
CA VAL A 174 0.99 -17.99 9.83
C VAL A 174 1.54 -18.97 10.87
N PRO A 175 1.35 -20.29 10.70
CA PRO A 175 1.95 -21.28 11.60
C PRO A 175 3.48 -21.20 11.58
N TYR A 176 4.05 -20.76 12.69
CA TYR A 176 5.49 -20.64 12.91
C TYR A 176 5.84 -21.11 14.33
N PRO A 177 5.72 -22.44 14.60
CA PRO A 177 5.82 -22.97 15.95
C PRO A 177 7.26 -22.92 16.47
N LEU A 178 7.47 -22.24 17.59
CA LEU A 178 8.71 -22.15 18.35
C LEU A 178 8.45 -22.59 19.78
N GLU A 179 9.47 -23.14 20.47
CA GLU A 179 9.36 -23.54 21.86
C GLU A 179 10.00 -22.51 22.81
N ASP A 180 11.17 -21.99 22.45
CA ASP A 180 11.93 -21.05 23.25
C ASP A 180 11.26 -19.67 23.28
N GLU A 181 11.15 -19.09 24.48
CA GLU A 181 10.45 -17.80 24.69
C GLU A 181 11.20 -16.62 24.08
N GLU A 182 12.54 -16.67 24.01
CA GLU A 182 13.31 -15.59 23.39
C GLU A 182 13.19 -15.65 21.86
N GLU A 183 13.20 -16.86 21.29
CA GLU A 183 12.92 -17.05 19.85
C GLU A 183 11.53 -16.56 19.48
N LYS A 184 10.50 -16.85 20.31
CA LYS A 184 9.13 -16.33 20.13
C LYS A 184 9.10 -14.80 20.16
N LEU A 185 9.86 -14.20 21.07
CA LEU A 185 9.93 -12.74 21.16
C LEU A 185 10.59 -12.13 19.94
N GLN A 186 11.69 -12.73 19.44
CA GLN A 186 12.32 -12.27 18.20
C GLN A 186 11.39 -12.43 17.00
N ALA A 187 10.64 -13.52 16.91
CA ALA A 187 9.63 -13.73 15.87
C ALA A 187 8.51 -12.69 15.96
N ALA A 188 8.05 -12.34 17.17
CA ALA A 188 7.06 -11.26 17.36
C ALA A 188 7.53 -9.92 16.78
N TYR A 189 8.81 -9.60 16.94
CA TYR A 189 9.39 -8.36 16.40
C TYR A 189 9.42 -8.37 14.87
N GLN A 190 9.74 -9.50 14.25
CA GLN A 190 9.65 -9.67 12.81
C GLN A 190 8.20 -9.54 12.32
N PHE A 191 7.24 -10.16 13.01
CA PHE A 191 5.81 -10.06 12.67
C PHE A 191 5.25 -8.64 12.80
N TYR A 192 5.71 -7.85 13.77
CA TYR A 192 5.36 -6.43 13.83
C TYR A 192 5.87 -5.66 12.62
N ALA A 193 7.10 -5.93 12.17
CA ALA A 193 7.67 -5.31 10.99
C ALA A 193 6.95 -5.74 9.69
N GLU A 194 6.58 -7.03 9.57
CA GLU A 194 5.74 -7.48 8.45
C GLU A 194 4.37 -6.79 8.45
N ALA A 195 3.74 -6.64 9.63
CA ALA A 195 2.48 -5.93 9.75
C ALA A 195 2.60 -4.41 9.44
N GLU A 196 3.77 -3.78 9.65
CA GLU A 196 4.02 -2.40 9.20
C GLU A 196 4.09 -2.31 7.67
N SER A 197 4.47 -3.39 6.97
CA SER A 197 4.51 -3.41 5.51
C SER A 197 3.14 -3.29 4.84
N GLY A 198 2.07 -3.53 5.58
CA GLY A 198 0.73 -3.64 5.05
C GLY A 198 0.44 -4.94 4.29
N TRP A 199 1.47 -5.74 3.99
CA TRP A 199 1.38 -7.04 3.33
C TRP A 199 1.57 -8.17 4.35
N ASP A 200 0.76 -8.18 5.38
CA ASP A 200 0.85 -9.16 6.45
C ASP A 200 -0.01 -10.41 6.13
N PHE A 201 0.54 -11.60 5.96
CA PHE A 201 1.95 -11.93 5.92
C PHE A 201 2.30 -12.40 4.51
N ASN A 202 3.58 -12.39 4.14
CA ASN A 202 4.00 -12.53 2.75
C ASN A 202 5.35 -13.27 2.63
N PRO A 203 5.68 -13.85 1.47
CA PRO A 203 6.95 -14.57 1.28
C PRO A 203 8.16 -13.66 1.00
N ARG A 204 7.98 -12.34 0.86
CA ARG A 204 9.05 -11.39 0.45
C ARG A 204 10.23 -11.39 1.39
N PHE A 205 9.98 -11.54 2.69
CA PHE A 205 10.96 -11.36 3.76
C PHE A 205 11.34 -12.64 4.50
N ASP A 206 10.70 -13.78 4.22
CA ASP A 206 10.92 -15.04 4.92
C ASP A 206 10.90 -14.87 6.47
N HIS A 207 9.92 -14.12 6.98
CA HIS A 207 9.76 -13.72 8.39
C HIS A 207 10.97 -12.99 9.00
N LYS A 208 11.73 -12.24 8.17
CA LYS A 208 12.90 -11.47 8.57
C LYS A 208 12.81 -10.02 8.13
N ALA A 209 11.61 -9.43 8.17
CA ALA A 209 11.35 -8.08 7.65
C ALA A 209 12.29 -7.01 8.20
N LEU A 210 12.77 -7.15 9.45
CA LEU A 210 13.75 -6.23 10.07
C LEU A 210 15.13 -6.27 9.40
N GLU A 211 15.44 -7.31 8.64
CA GLU A 211 16.73 -7.48 7.95
C GLU A 211 16.69 -6.99 6.50
N TYR A 212 15.49 -6.67 5.99
CA TYR A 212 15.28 -6.30 4.59
C TYR A 212 15.02 -4.80 4.41
N ALA A 213 15.77 -4.20 3.49
CA ALA A 213 15.36 -2.97 2.87
C ALA A 213 14.17 -3.28 1.95
N ALA A 214 12.97 -2.82 2.33
CA ALA A 214 11.75 -3.09 1.60
C ALA A 214 11.62 -2.18 0.38
N LEU A 215 11.38 -2.76 -0.78
CA LEU A 215 11.38 -2.05 -2.05
C LEU A 215 10.28 -1.00 -2.14
N ASP A 216 9.05 -1.36 -1.82
CA ASP A 216 7.89 -0.48 -1.82
C ASP A 216 8.07 0.72 -0.87
N LEU A 217 8.59 0.49 0.34
CA LEU A 217 8.90 1.56 1.29
C LEU A 217 9.94 2.53 0.71
N ASN A 218 11.04 2.01 0.15
CA ASN A 218 12.09 2.86 -0.41
C ASN A 218 11.61 3.64 -1.64
N CYS A 219 10.70 3.09 -2.43
CA CYS A 219 10.03 3.82 -3.51
C CYS A 219 9.12 4.94 -2.98
N ASN A 220 8.36 4.67 -1.92
CA ASN A 220 7.51 5.69 -1.31
C ASN A 220 8.34 6.83 -0.70
N LEU A 221 9.45 6.52 -0.01
CA LEU A 221 10.35 7.55 0.52
C LEU A 221 11.05 8.34 -0.59
N TYR A 222 11.39 7.70 -1.71
CA TYR A 222 11.85 8.43 -2.90
C TYR A 222 10.77 9.42 -3.40
N ALA A 223 9.51 8.99 -3.43
CA ALA A 223 8.41 9.88 -3.83
C ALA A 223 8.27 11.07 -2.88
N TYR A 224 8.40 10.86 -1.56
CA TYR A 224 8.44 11.95 -0.59
C TYR A 224 9.54 12.94 -0.90
N GLU A 225 10.77 12.46 -1.08
CA GLU A 225 11.94 13.29 -1.35
C GLU A 225 11.79 14.08 -2.67
N ALA A 226 11.34 13.40 -3.74
CA ALA A 226 11.15 14.02 -5.05
C ALA A 226 9.98 15.03 -5.08
N MET A 227 8.86 14.71 -4.43
CA MET A 227 7.71 15.62 -4.36
C MET A 227 7.98 16.81 -3.44
N LEU A 228 8.67 16.63 -2.31
CA LEU A 228 9.09 17.74 -1.45
C LEU A 228 10.01 18.72 -2.21
N ALA A 229 10.89 18.22 -3.07
CA ALA A 229 11.68 19.09 -3.96
C ALA A 229 10.78 19.96 -4.86
N GLN A 230 9.73 19.35 -5.45
CA GLN A 230 8.77 20.07 -6.29
C GLN A 230 7.93 21.07 -5.46
N PHE A 231 7.44 20.67 -4.29
CA PHE A 231 6.63 21.51 -3.42
C PHE A 231 7.40 22.72 -2.93
N HIS A 232 8.67 22.56 -2.54
CA HIS A 232 9.51 23.69 -2.17
C HIS A 232 9.80 24.63 -3.33
N MET A 233 9.86 24.15 -4.59
CA MET A 233 9.92 25.05 -5.75
C MET A 233 8.64 25.87 -5.91
N LEU A 234 7.46 25.24 -5.73
CA LEU A 234 6.16 25.94 -5.79
C LEU A 234 6.00 26.97 -4.65
N LEU A 235 6.60 26.70 -3.50
CA LEU A 235 6.62 27.58 -2.32
C LEU A 235 7.81 28.58 -2.34
N GLU A 236 8.43 28.76 -3.48
CA GLU A 236 9.55 29.71 -3.70
C GLU A 236 10.76 29.49 -2.76
N ASN A 237 11.03 28.23 -2.37
CA ASN A 237 12.16 27.84 -1.54
C ASN A 237 13.16 26.95 -2.30
N PRO A 238 13.94 27.49 -3.25
CA PRO A 238 14.82 26.71 -4.11
C PRO A 238 15.98 26.03 -3.36
N GLU A 239 16.40 26.56 -2.22
CA GLU A 239 17.46 25.96 -1.42
C GLU A 239 17.01 24.61 -0.84
N LYS A 240 15.86 24.58 -0.17
CA LYS A 240 15.26 23.32 0.32
C LYS A 240 14.90 22.36 -0.82
N ALA A 241 14.40 22.89 -1.93
CA ALA A 241 14.12 22.09 -3.12
C ALA A 241 15.36 21.33 -3.59
N SER A 242 16.51 22.01 -3.67
CA SER A 242 17.78 21.39 -4.06
C SER A 242 18.26 20.34 -3.07
N GLN A 243 18.05 20.56 -1.77
CA GLN A 243 18.40 19.58 -0.72
C GLN A 243 17.56 18.30 -0.86
N TRP A 244 16.25 18.44 -1.06
CA TRP A 244 15.35 17.29 -1.25
C TRP A 244 15.62 16.55 -2.56
N GLN A 245 15.86 17.27 -3.66
CA GLN A 245 16.25 16.65 -4.93
C GLN A 245 17.50 15.80 -4.78
N LYS A 246 18.53 16.31 -4.09
CA LYS A 246 19.76 15.55 -3.82
C LYS A 246 19.47 14.26 -3.02
N ARG A 247 18.60 14.32 -2.02
CA ARG A 247 18.21 13.12 -1.24
C ARG A 247 17.53 12.08 -2.11
N ALA A 248 16.60 12.49 -2.96
CA ALA A 248 15.91 11.61 -3.91
C ALA A 248 16.91 10.92 -4.87
N GLU A 249 17.86 11.67 -5.41
CA GLU A 249 18.91 11.12 -6.29
C GLU A 249 19.82 10.13 -5.57
N GLU A 250 20.23 10.44 -4.33
CA GLU A 250 21.03 9.54 -3.51
C GLU A 250 20.29 8.24 -3.18
N ARG A 251 18.97 8.31 -2.83
CA ARG A 251 18.15 7.12 -2.60
C ARG A 251 18.04 6.30 -3.87
N LYS A 252 17.69 6.92 -4.99
CA LYS A 252 17.62 6.26 -6.30
C LYS A 252 18.94 5.56 -6.65
N ALA A 253 20.07 6.19 -6.42
CA ALA A 253 21.39 5.60 -6.68
C ALA A 253 21.64 4.35 -5.81
N ARG A 254 21.32 4.40 -4.50
CA ARG A 254 21.43 3.24 -3.59
C ARG A 254 20.50 2.09 -4.00
N MET A 255 19.25 2.41 -4.36
CA MET A 255 18.29 1.40 -4.84
C MET A 255 18.78 0.74 -6.12
N ASN A 256 19.27 1.48 -7.10
CA ASN A 256 19.87 0.92 -8.32
C ASN A 256 21.07 0.01 -8.01
N GLN A 257 21.89 0.39 -7.04
CA GLN A 257 23.08 -0.40 -6.67
C GLN A 257 22.73 -1.70 -5.96
N LYS A 258 21.77 -1.67 -5.02
CA LYS A 258 21.48 -2.76 -4.09
C LYS A 258 20.26 -3.59 -4.46
N MET A 259 19.22 -2.97 -4.98
CA MET A 259 17.90 -3.57 -5.18
C MET A 259 17.65 -3.98 -6.64
N LEU A 260 18.28 -3.33 -7.64
CA LEU A 260 18.11 -3.71 -9.04
C LEU A 260 18.86 -5.02 -9.34
N ASP A 261 18.10 -6.05 -9.69
CA ASP A 261 18.64 -7.30 -10.20
C ASP A 261 18.92 -7.19 -11.71
N LYS A 262 20.19 -7.31 -12.08
CA LYS A 262 20.61 -7.12 -13.48
C LYS A 262 20.24 -8.28 -14.40
N GLU A 263 19.96 -9.45 -13.83
CA GLU A 263 19.61 -10.64 -14.61
C GLU A 263 18.12 -10.57 -15.04
N SER A 264 17.24 -10.25 -14.10
CA SER A 264 15.80 -10.13 -14.37
C SER A 264 15.39 -8.73 -14.84
N GLY A 265 16.22 -7.71 -14.62
CA GLY A 265 15.88 -6.30 -14.87
C GLY A 265 14.93 -5.71 -13.82
N LEU A 266 14.50 -6.48 -12.82
CA LEU A 266 13.56 -6.06 -11.79
C LEU A 266 14.27 -5.54 -10.53
N PHE A 267 13.61 -4.59 -9.87
CA PHE A 267 13.95 -4.27 -8.49
C PHE A 267 13.34 -5.30 -7.54
N LEU A 268 14.11 -5.70 -6.53
CA LEU A 268 13.73 -6.68 -5.51
C LEU A 268 14.03 -6.13 -4.12
N ASP A 269 13.36 -6.67 -3.10
CA ASP A 269 13.73 -6.43 -1.71
C ASP A 269 15.18 -6.86 -1.48
N TYR A 270 15.89 -6.17 -0.57
CA TYR A 270 17.31 -6.42 -0.35
C TYR A 270 17.59 -6.75 1.12
N SER A 271 18.10 -7.96 1.38
CA SER A 271 18.57 -8.33 2.70
C SER A 271 19.92 -7.63 2.98
N VAL A 272 19.90 -6.72 3.96
CA VAL A 272 21.11 -6.03 4.42
C VAL A 272 22.02 -6.98 5.19
N ALA A 273 21.44 -7.91 5.96
CA ALA A 273 22.18 -8.88 6.74
C ALA A 273 22.99 -9.87 5.87
N LEU A 274 22.43 -10.26 4.72
CA LEU A 274 23.03 -11.22 3.81
C LEU A 274 23.75 -10.57 2.61
N ASP A 275 23.66 -9.24 2.46
CA ASP A 275 24.13 -8.47 1.30
C ASP A 275 23.63 -9.05 -0.04
N GLN A 276 22.37 -9.45 -0.09
CA GLN A 276 21.77 -10.07 -1.28
C GLN A 276 20.30 -9.67 -1.49
N ARG A 277 19.83 -9.78 -2.72
CA ARG A 277 18.43 -9.55 -3.07
C ARG A 277 17.57 -10.72 -2.64
N SER A 278 16.29 -10.43 -2.35
CA SER A 278 15.29 -11.48 -2.15
C SER A 278 15.13 -12.33 -3.41
N SER A 279 14.87 -13.61 -3.24
CA SER A 279 14.48 -14.51 -4.34
C SER A 279 12.98 -14.45 -4.65
N CYS A 280 12.19 -13.74 -3.85
CA CYS A 280 10.75 -13.59 -4.05
C CYS A 280 10.48 -12.47 -5.06
N PHE A 281 9.92 -12.82 -6.20
CA PHE A 281 9.41 -11.88 -7.19
C PHE A 281 7.96 -11.51 -6.83
N SER A 282 7.71 -10.23 -6.62
CA SER A 282 6.39 -9.71 -6.23
C SER A 282 6.03 -8.42 -6.97
N LEU A 283 4.78 -8.00 -6.86
CA LEU A 283 4.32 -6.73 -7.44
C LEU A 283 4.97 -5.50 -6.81
N ALA A 284 5.76 -5.66 -5.73
CA ALA A 284 6.62 -4.58 -5.23
C ALA A 284 7.58 -4.06 -6.32
N SER A 285 7.97 -4.91 -7.28
CA SER A 285 8.82 -4.54 -8.43
C SER A 285 8.21 -3.48 -9.36
N TYR A 286 6.93 -3.15 -9.22
CA TYR A 286 6.26 -2.10 -9.98
C TYR A 286 6.14 -0.76 -9.24
N PHE A 287 6.50 -0.70 -7.96
CA PHE A 287 6.54 0.56 -7.22
C PHE A 287 7.55 1.57 -7.80
N PRO A 288 8.73 1.16 -8.34
CA PRO A 288 9.61 2.10 -9.05
C PRO A 288 8.93 2.79 -10.23
N LEU A 289 8.04 2.10 -10.96
CA LEU A 289 7.26 2.71 -12.04
C LEU A 289 6.18 3.63 -11.45
N TYR A 290 5.44 3.14 -10.48
CA TYR A 290 4.35 3.88 -9.84
C TYR A 290 4.83 5.21 -9.26
N GLN A 291 5.94 5.22 -8.54
CA GLN A 291 6.51 6.41 -7.91
C GLN A 291 7.44 7.23 -8.85
N GLY A 292 7.65 6.77 -10.09
CA GLY A 292 8.45 7.50 -11.08
C GLY A 292 9.96 7.45 -10.85
N LEU A 293 10.45 6.45 -10.12
CA LEU A 293 11.87 6.23 -9.87
C LEU A 293 12.57 5.58 -11.07
N ALA A 294 11.89 4.65 -11.76
CA ALA A 294 12.47 3.86 -12.82
C ALA A 294 12.94 4.74 -14.01
N THR A 295 13.89 4.23 -14.78
CA THR A 295 14.17 4.74 -16.12
C THR A 295 13.23 4.10 -17.13
N GLN A 296 13.18 4.61 -18.37
CA GLN A 296 12.38 4.01 -19.43
C GLN A 296 12.83 2.56 -19.73
N GLU A 297 14.14 2.30 -19.70
CA GLU A 297 14.71 0.96 -19.86
C GLU A 297 14.27 -0.01 -18.75
N GLN A 298 14.32 0.44 -17.49
CA GLN A 298 13.85 -0.35 -16.35
C GLN A 298 12.34 -0.61 -16.40
N ALA A 299 11.55 0.34 -16.90
CA ALA A 299 10.13 0.15 -17.13
C ALA A 299 9.88 -0.90 -18.24
N GLU A 300 10.67 -0.89 -19.32
CA GLU A 300 10.61 -1.92 -20.36
C GLU A 300 10.91 -3.32 -19.81
N ASP A 301 11.90 -3.46 -18.93
CA ASP A 301 12.21 -4.74 -18.29
C ASP A 301 11.09 -5.21 -17.36
N ALA A 302 10.46 -4.30 -16.60
CA ALA A 302 9.29 -4.60 -15.80
C ALA A 302 8.11 -5.08 -16.67
N VAL A 303 7.90 -4.48 -17.85
CA VAL A 303 6.88 -4.93 -18.82
C VAL A 303 7.17 -6.33 -19.34
N LYS A 304 8.42 -6.64 -19.69
CA LYS A 304 8.82 -8.00 -20.10
C LYS A 304 8.55 -9.05 -19.02
N ALA A 305 8.63 -8.64 -17.75
CA ALA A 305 8.38 -9.51 -16.61
C ALA A 305 6.89 -9.64 -16.22
N LEU A 306 6.00 -8.78 -16.76
CA LEU A 306 4.57 -8.77 -16.44
C LEU A 306 3.89 -10.15 -16.56
N PRO A 307 4.20 -11.00 -17.56
CA PRO A 307 3.63 -12.34 -17.65
C PRO A 307 3.88 -13.27 -16.45
N ARG A 308 4.85 -12.97 -15.58
CA ARG A 308 5.06 -13.74 -14.34
C ARG A 308 3.89 -13.59 -13.36
N PHE A 309 3.19 -12.47 -13.42
CA PHE A 309 2.15 -12.07 -12.47
C PHE A 309 0.76 -12.02 -13.09
N LEU A 310 0.65 -11.85 -14.41
CA LEU A 310 -0.61 -11.67 -15.12
C LEU A 310 -1.29 -13.01 -15.39
N TYR A 311 -2.48 -13.16 -14.82
CA TYR A 311 -3.37 -14.31 -14.97
C TYR A 311 -4.69 -13.87 -15.63
N PRO A 312 -5.58 -14.79 -16.01
CA PRO A 312 -6.82 -14.45 -16.72
C PRO A 312 -7.74 -13.46 -16.01
N TYR A 313 -7.59 -13.32 -14.68
CA TYR A 313 -8.46 -12.49 -13.84
C TYR A 313 -7.71 -11.46 -13.01
N GLY A 314 -6.51 -11.04 -13.42
CA GLY A 314 -5.73 -9.99 -12.78
C GLY A 314 -4.30 -10.40 -12.46
N LEU A 315 -3.64 -9.58 -11.65
CA LEU A 315 -2.24 -9.76 -11.27
C LEU A 315 -2.14 -10.44 -9.90
N SER A 316 -1.39 -11.54 -9.81
CA SER A 316 -1.08 -12.17 -8.52
C SER A 316 -0.08 -11.32 -7.74
N THR A 317 -0.15 -11.37 -6.43
CA THR A 317 0.72 -10.61 -5.52
C THR A 317 2.19 -10.95 -5.70
N CYS A 318 2.49 -12.24 -5.81
CA CYS A 318 3.81 -12.78 -6.07
C CYS A 318 3.81 -13.72 -7.29
N GLU A 319 4.98 -14.00 -7.84
CA GLU A 319 5.17 -15.10 -8.79
C GLU A 319 4.82 -16.42 -8.13
N LYS A 320 4.24 -17.35 -8.88
CA LYS A 320 3.90 -18.68 -8.36
C LYS A 320 5.17 -19.41 -7.90
N ALA A 321 5.22 -19.70 -6.61
CA ALA A 321 6.28 -20.48 -5.97
C ALA A 321 5.69 -21.45 -4.92
N GLU A 322 6.46 -22.42 -4.49
CA GLU A 322 6.09 -23.31 -3.39
C GLU A 322 6.69 -22.76 -2.08
N HIS A 323 5.83 -22.60 -1.08
CA HIS A 323 6.21 -22.15 0.26
C HIS A 323 5.83 -23.20 1.30
N SER A 324 6.55 -23.24 2.42
CA SER A 324 6.27 -24.15 3.55
C SER A 324 4.96 -23.80 4.29
N VAL A 325 4.50 -22.55 4.14
CA VAL A 325 3.27 -22.01 4.71
C VAL A 325 2.46 -21.31 3.62
N THR A 326 1.17 -21.19 3.86
CA THR A 326 0.28 -20.43 2.96
C THR A 326 0.21 -18.99 3.42
N TYR A 327 0.52 -18.07 2.52
CA TYR A 327 0.41 -16.64 2.76
C TYR A 327 -0.81 -16.06 2.07
N GLN A 328 -1.43 -15.03 2.67
CA GLN A 328 -2.53 -14.33 2.00
C GLN A 328 -2.04 -13.28 1.00
N TRP A 329 -0.81 -12.72 1.18
CA TRP A 329 -0.18 -11.78 0.23
C TRP A 329 0.76 -12.53 -0.71
N ASP A 330 0.22 -13.54 -1.39
CA ASP A 330 0.95 -14.43 -2.30
C ASP A 330 0.06 -14.87 -3.47
N TYR A 331 0.61 -15.65 -4.39
CA TYR A 331 -0.14 -16.38 -5.40
C TYR A 331 -1.13 -17.36 -4.74
N PRO A 332 -2.38 -17.50 -5.21
CA PRO A 332 -3.00 -16.88 -6.40
C PRO A 332 -3.80 -15.60 -6.10
N ASN A 333 -3.57 -14.95 -4.96
CA ASN A 333 -4.35 -13.80 -4.54
C ASN A 333 -3.92 -12.52 -5.26
N GLY A 334 -4.88 -11.78 -5.79
CA GLY A 334 -4.73 -10.42 -6.31
C GLY A 334 -5.41 -9.42 -5.39
N TRP A 335 -4.64 -8.44 -4.95
CA TRP A 335 -5.09 -7.39 -4.05
C TRP A 335 -5.37 -6.10 -4.83
N PRO A 336 -6.54 -5.48 -4.65
CA PRO A 336 -6.94 -4.29 -5.40
C PRO A 336 -5.91 -3.15 -5.40
N PRO A 337 -5.27 -2.76 -4.28
CA PRO A 337 -4.28 -1.69 -4.27
C PRO A 337 -3.08 -1.98 -5.16
N LEU A 338 -2.66 -3.24 -5.26
CA LEU A 338 -1.52 -3.61 -6.11
C LEU A 338 -1.88 -3.60 -7.60
N GLN A 339 -3.14 -3.88 -7.97
CA GLN A 339 -3.61 -3.71 -9.34
C GLN A 339 -3.50 -2.23 -9.74
N ILE A 340 -3.92 -1.30 -8.87
CA ILE A 340 -3.81 0.15 -9.10
C ILE A 340 -2.33 0.54 -9.30
N VAL A 341 -1.45 0.09 -8.41
CA VAL A 341 -0.01 0.38 -8.47
C VAL A 341 0.58 -0.04 -9.82
N VAL A 342 0.32 -1.26 -10.27
CA VAL A 342 0.85 -1.76 -11.54
C VAL A 342 0.26 -1.01 -12.72
N VAL A 343 -1.05 -0.90 -12.80
CA VAL A 343 -1.74 -0.25 -13.94
C VAL A 343 -1.31 1.21 -14.08
N ARG A 344 -1.33 1.99 -12.99
CA ARG A 344 -0.87 3.39 -13.01
C ARG A 344 0.63 3.50 -13.30
N GLY A 345 1.44 2.57 -12.78
CA GLY A 345 2.87 2.51 -13.09
C GLY A 345 3.13 2.30 -14.57
N LEU A 346 2.44 1.36 -15.21
CA LEU A 346 2.52 1.11 -16.66
C LEU A 346 2.10 2.33 -17.48
N LEU A 347 0.97 2.94 -17.15
CA LEU A 347 0.47 4.15 -17.83
C LEU A 347 1.45 5.31 -17.73
N ARG A 348 2.10 5.49 -16.60
CA ARG A 348 3.10 6.55 -16.39
C ARG A 348 4.25 6.50 -17.38
N TYR A 349 4.63 5.30 -17.82
CA TYR A 349 5.70 5.06 -18.78
C TYR A 349 5.20 4.80 -20.21
N GLY A 350 3.91 5.00 -20.47
CA GLY A 350 3.31 4.90 -21.81
C GLY A 350 2.93 3.50 -22.27
N TYR A 351 2.96 2.50 -21.40
CA TYR A 351 2.57 1.10 -21.70
C TYR A 351 1.05 0.91 -21.56
N VAL A 352 0.31 1.61 -22.43
CA VAL A 352 -1.17 1.67 -22.38
C VAL A 352 -1.80 0.32 -22.66
N GLN A 353 -1.24 -0.47 -23.60
CA GLN A 353 -1.82 -1.77 -23.98
C GLN A 353 -1.70 -2.77 -22.81
N GLU A 354 -0.56 -2.83 -22.16
CA GLU A 354 -0.30 -3.72 -21.03
C GLU A 354 -1.15 -3.30 -19.80
N ALA A 355 -1.28 -2.00 -19.59
CA ALA A 355 -2.14 -1.45 -18.53
C ALA A 355 -3.61 -1.83 -18.78
N ASN A 356 -4.12 -1.67 -20.02
CA ASN A 356 -5.48 -2.06 -20.38
C ASN A 356 -5.71 -3.57 -20.21
N THR A 357 -4.73 -4.40 -20.58
CA THR A 357 -4.82 -5.86 -20.41
C THR A 357 -4.94 -6.25 -18.96
N ALA A 358 -4.12 -5.67 -18.09
CA ALA A 358 -4.19 -5.91 -16.64
C ALA A 358 -5.50 -5.38 -16.02
N ALA A 359 -5.93 -4.18 -16.43
CA ALA A 359 -7.17 -3.57 -15.98
C ALA A 359 -8.40 -4.40 -16.39
N GLU A 360 -8.46 -4.85 -17.64
CA GLU A 360 -9.56 -5.69 -18.15
C GLU A 360 -9.65 -7.02 -17.39
N ALA A 361 -8.51 -7.69 -17.19
CA ALA A 361 -8.44 -8.94 -16.46
C ALA A 361 -8.99 -8.78 -15.02
N PHE A 362 -8.54 -7.77 -14.30
CA PHE A 362 -8.98 -7.55 -12.92
C PHE A 362 -10.42 -7.07 -12.83
N LEU A 363 -10.86 -6.15 -13.69
CA LEU A 363 -12.25 -5.67 -13.70
C LEU A 363 -13.23 -6.80 -14.03
N THR A 364 -12.86 -7.73 -14.94
CA THR A 364 -13.65 -8.93 -15.24
C THR A 364 -13.85 -9.79 -13.98
N ASN A 365 -12.80 -9.98 -13.17
CA ASN A 365 -12.89 -10.71 -11.91
C ASN A 365 -13.84 -10.02 -10.92
N VAL A 366 -13.68 -8.71 -10.75
CA VAL A 366 -14.51 -7.92 -9.82
C VAL A 366 -15.99 -7.99 -10.24
N ILE A 367 -16.31 -7.77 -11.52
CA ILE A 367 -17.68 -7.81 -12.03
C ILE A 367 -18.30 -9.19 -11.83
N LYS A 368 -17.59 -10.26 -12.21
CA LYS A 368 -18.06 -11.63 -12.06
C LYS A 368 -18.46 -11.94 -10.60
N ASN A 369 -17.56 -11.64 -9.66
CA ASN A 369 -17.83 -11.91 -8.24
C ASN A 369 -18.88 -10.96 -7.66
N PHE A 370 -19.00 -9.74 -8.18
CA PHE A 370 -20.06 -8.81 -7.81
C PHE A 370 -21.45 -9.32 -8.28
N GLU A 371 -21.58 -9.79 -9.50
CA GLU A 371 -22.82 -10.38 -10.02
C GLU A 371 -23.27 -11.61 -9.23
N GLU A 372 -22.32 -12.44 -8.76
CA GLU A 372 -22.59 -13.64 -7.99
C GLU A 372 -22.97 -13.34 -6.52
N SER A 373 -22.35 -12.31 -5.89
CA SER A 373 -22.45 -12.08 -4.44
C SER A 373 -23.15 -10.77 -4.07
N GLY A 374 -23.26 -9.80 -4.97
CA GLY A 374 -23.75 -8.46 -4.71
C GLY A 374 -22.78 -7.58 -3.91
N HIS A 375 -21.51 -7.99 -3.77
CA HIS A 375 -20.52 -7.30 -2.92
C HIS A 375 -19.17 -7.14 -3.59
N LEU A 376 -18.37 -6.18 -3.08
CA LEU A 376 -16.94 -6.07 -3.34
C LEU A 376 -16.16 -6.70 -2.19
N TRP A 377 -15.02 -7.29 -2.51
CA TRP A 377 -14.24 -8.12 -1.60
C TRP A 377 -12.82 -7.58 -1.41
N GLU A 378 -12.20 -7.95 -0.32
CA GLU A 378 -10.85 -7.53 0.06
C GLU A 378 -9.79 -7.91 -0.99
N LYS A 379 -9.89 -9.13 -1.51
CA LYS A 379 -8.98 -9.73 -2.50
C LYS A 379 -9.70 -10.79 -3.33
N TYR A 380 -9.08 -11.20 -4.41
CA TYR A 380 -9.67 -12.12 -5.39
C TYR A 380 -8.65 -13.17 -5.83
N ASN A 381 -9.10 -14.38 -6.17
CA ASN A 381 -8.27 -15.36 -6.89
C ASN A 381 -8.16 -14.95 -8.36
N VAL A 382 -6.97 -14.53 -8.77
CA VAL A 382 -6.74 -14.02 -10.14
C VAL A 382 -6.54 -15.12 -11.19
N VAL A 383 -6.39 -16.35 -10.75
CA VAL A 383 -6.24 -17.53 -11.62
C VAL A 383 -7.61 -18.10 -12.00
N GLU A 384 -8.49 -18.28 -11.00
CA GLU A 384 -9.82 -18.89 -11.15
C GLU A 384 -10.93 -17.86 -11.41
N GLY A 385 -10.69 -16.59 -11.10
CA GLY A 385 -11.73 -15.56 -11.13
C GLY A 385 -12.82 -15.82 -10.09
N SER A 386 -12.41 -16.14 -8.87
CA SER A 386 -13.30 -16.56 -7.80
C SER A 386 -12.90 -15.96 -6.44
N LEU A 387 -13.67 -16.26 -5.40
CA LEU A 387 -13.36 -15.93 -4.01
C LEU A 387 -12.66 -17.08 -3.27
N ASN A 388 -12.20 -18.12 -3.99
CA ASN A 388 -11.38 -19.18 -3.43
C ASN A 388 -9.94 -18.68 -3.25
N VAL A 389 -9.71 -17.93 -2.20
CA VAL A 389 -8.46 -17.25 -1.87
C VAL A 389 -7.81 -17.83 -0.62
N SER A 390 -6.50 -17.68 -0.51
CA SER A 390 -5.79 -17.94 0.74
C SER A 390 -6.16 -16.87 1.76
N ASN A 391 -6.71 -17.27 2.89
CA ASN A 391 -7.18 -16.40 3.96
C ASN A 391 -6.58 -16.77 5.30
N GLU A 392 -6.28 -15.76 6.10
CA GLU A 392 -5.91 -15.88 7.50
C GLU A 392 -7.11 -15.57 8.43
N TYR A 393 -8.18 -15.05 7.86
CA TYR A 393 -9.46 -14.72 8.52
C TYR A 393 -10.58 -14.78 7.49
N GLU A 394 -11.84 -14.74 7.96
CA GLU A 394 -13.00 -14.66 7.07
C GLU A 394 -12.89 -13.47 6.12
N LEU A 395 -13.00 -13.73 4.82
CA LEU A 395 -12.88 -12.71 3.78
C LEU A 395 -13.89 -11.57 4.00
N PRO A 396 -13.46 -10.34 4.24
CA PRO A 396 -14.38 -9.23 4.51
C PRO A 396 -14.95 -8.66 3.21
N ILE A 397 -16.17 -8.13 3.31
CA ILE A 397 -16.70 -7.20 2.34
C ILE A 397 -15.91 -5.90 2.49
N MET A 398 -15.16 -5.53 1.45
CA MET A 398 -14.26 -4.38 1.47
C MET A 398 -14.70 -3.38 0.41
N LEU A 399 -14.98 -2.13 0.82
CA LEU A 399 -15.42 -1.08 -0.10
C LEU A 399 -14.30 -0.10 -0.46
N GLY A 400 -13.41 0.22 0.47
CA GLY A 400 -12.38 1.24 0.26
C GLY A 400 -11.55 1.01 -1.00
N TRP A 401 -10.51 0.22 -0.92
CA TRP A 401 -9.61 0.00 -2.05
C TRP A 401 -10.21 -0.82 -3.20
N ALA A 402 -11.21 -1.70 -2.90
CA ALA A 402 -11.85 -2.50 -3.95
C ALA A 402 -12.72 -1.63 -4.88
N ALA A 403 -13.47 -0.68 -4.31
CA ALA A 403 -14.22 0.30 -5.08
C ALA A 403 -13.29 1.21 -5.90
N ALA A 404 -12.20 1.70 -5.26
CA ALA A 404 -11.20 2.51 -5.96
C ALA A 404 -10.60 1.76 -7.14
N ALA A 405 -10.17 0.49 -6.95
CA ALA A 405 -9.61 -0.30 -8.05
C ALA A 405 -10.61 -0.52 -9.18
N ALA A 406 -11.87 -0.83 -8.86
CA ALA A 406 -12.90 -0.99 -9.88
C ALA A 406 -13.11 0.29 -10.70
N LEU A 407 -13.23 1.44 -10.05
CA LEU A 407 -13.42 2.74 -10.72
C LEU A 407 -12.20 3.13 -11.56
N GLU A 408 -10.98 2.94 -11.03
CA GLU A 408 -9.74 3.18 -11.76
C GLU A 408 -9.63 2.30 -13.02
N MET A 409 -9.97 1.02 -12.92
CA MET A 409 -9.93 0.12 -14.09
C MET A 409 -11.00 0.50 -15.13
N MET A 410 -12.19 0.93 -14.68
CA MET A 410 -13.22 1.45 -15.58
C MET A 410 -12.71 2.67 -16.36
N ASP A 411 -12.08 3.64 -15.67
CA ASP A 411 -11.57 4.85 -16.31
C ASP A 411 -10.44 4.54 -17.31
N VAL A 412 -9.51 3.65 -16.95
CA VAL A 412 -8.42 3.20 -17.83
C VAL A 412 -8.97 2.56 -19.11
N LEU A 413 -10.09 1.85 -19.03
CA LEU A 413 -10.74 1.19 -20.16
C LEU A 413 -11.74 2.09 -20.90
N GLY A 414 -12.02 3.30 -20.42
CA GLY A 414 -12.99 4.22 -21.00
C GLY A 414 -14.44 3.76 -20.85
N LEU A 415 -14.79 3.10 -19.74
CA LEU A 415 -16.10 2.51 -19.43
C LEU A 415 -16.94 3.39 -18.49
#